data_650e845fa3977490314ca261622dc43e
#
_entry.id   650e845fa3977490314ca261622dc43e
#
_cell.length_a   1.000
_cell.length_b   1.000
_cell.length_c   1.000
_cell.angle_alpha   90.00
_cell.angle_beta   90.00
_cell.angle_gamma   90.00
#
_symmetry.space_group_name_H-M   'P 1'
#
loop_
_entity.id
_entity.type
_entity.pdbx_description
1 polymer ?
#
loop_
_entity_poly.entity_id
_entity_poly.type
_entity_poly.pdbx_seq_one_letter_code
_entity_poly.pdbx_strand_id
1 'polypeptide(L)'
;VSWAQAAQYAASMGGHLVVIDNAQEDAMLHSTIMSAYGGTAWTGGHANGAGNGWTWLNNNTMSYQNWGSSSATPTSSHTALAIKGDYEGWFTYRDCANTYVDSFIVEVEETPRAWFTYRTKAKLNIRKSQSISGAVATTTAVGDYLTIDLLNVAMDSNKKYFFAPVLMSDGSILYCNIGDKTAIVPDLEPDEPAWTQYKALSSLYVRTFPNTWCDTGVLKTLSKDTILELDVSHKLRDPRFGNDWAYARYKQSDGTYLY
;
A
#
# COMPACT_ATOMS: atom_id res chain seq x y z
N VAL A 1 9.26 13.22 -18.05
CA VAL A 1 10.00 12.10 -17.42
C VAL A 1 10.09 10.94 -18.41
N SER A 2 11.11 10.05 -18.27
CA SER A 2 11.13 8.78 -18.99
C SER A 2 10.12 7.79 -18.40
N TRP A 3 9.80 6.75 -19.16
CA TRP A 3 8.92 5.69 -18.65
C TRP A 3 9.49 5.03 -17.37
N ALA A 4 10.80 4.74 -17.36
CA ALA A 4 11.46 4.17 -16.19
C ALA A 4 11.41 5.11 -14.97
N GLN A 5 11.55 6.42 -15.16
CA GLN A 5 11.36 7.39 -14.08
C GLN A 5 9.91 7.45 -13.61
N ALA A 6 8.95 7.43 -14.52
CA ALA A 6 7.53 7.41 -14.19
C ALA A 6 7.17 6.16 -13.35
N ALA A 7 7.71 4.99 -13.73
CA ALA A 7 7.53 3.76 -12.95
C ALA A 7 8.11 3.87 -11.52
N GLN A 8 9.28 4.50 -11.36
CA GLN A 8 9.85 4.75 -10.04
C GLN A 8 9.00 5.73 -9.20
N TYR A 9 8.47 6.79 -9.83
CA TYR A 9 7.57 7.71 -9.15
C TYR A 9 6.28 7.03 -8.71
N ALA A 10 5.67 6.21 -9.59
CA ALA A 10 4.48 5.44 -9.26
C ALA A 10 4.72 4.51 -8.05
N ALA A 11 5.84 3.79 -8.03
CA ALA A 11 6.24 2.96 -6.90
C ALA A 11 6.44 3.79 -5.61
N SER A 12 7.02 4.98 -5.69
CA SER A 12 7.19 5.89 -4.54
C SER A 12 5.87 6.41 -3.97
N MET A 13 4.80 6.39 -4.77
CA MET A 13 3.43 6.75 -4.36
C MET A 13 2.63 5.54 -3.84
N GLY A 14 3.24 4.37 -3.74
CA GLY A 14 2.59 3.15 -3.26
C GLY A 14 1.75 2.42 -4.32
N GLY A 15 1.98 2.70 -5.60
CA GLY A 15 1.30 2.09 -6.73
C GLY A 15 2.26 1.67 -7.83
N HIS A 16 1.74 1.49 -9.02
CA HIS A 16 2.50 1.22 -10.24
C HIS A 16 1.89 2.00 -11.42
N LEU A 17 2.57 2.04 -12.55
CA LEU A 17 1.95 2.56 -13.76
C LEU A 17 0.79 1.67 -14.16
N VAL A 18 -0.32 2.28 -14.61
CA VAL A 18 -1.58 1.59 -14.87
C VAL A 18 -1.42 0.39 -15.80
N VAL A 19 -2.02 -0.71 -15.44
CA VAL A 19 -2.18 -1.94 -16.23
C VAL A 19 -3.60 -1.94 -16.79
N ILE A 20 -3.77 -2.20 -18.08
CA ILE A 20 -5.08 -2.15 -18.75
C ILE A 20 -5.47 -3.57 -19.17
N ASP A 21 -6.30 -4.21 -18.35
CA ASP A 21 -6.61 -5.63 -18.49
C ASP A 21 -7.80 -5.92 -19.41
N ASN A 22 -8.65 -4.92 -19.66
CA ASN A 22 -9.87 -5.10 -20.44
C ASN A 22 -10.37 -3.82 -21.09
N ALA A 23 -11.31 -3.97 -22.04
CA ALA A 23 -11.89 -2.86 -22.80
C ALA A 23 -12.69 -1.86 -21.95
N GLN A 24 -13.29 -2.31 -20.85
CA GLN A 24 -14.08 -1.44 -19.98
C GLN A 24 -13.16 -0.49 -19.20
N GLU A 25 -12.05 -0.97 -18.72
CA GLU A 25 -11.03 -0.17 -18.05
C GLU A 25 -10.38 0.83 -19.00
N ASP A 26 -9.99 0.39 -20.21
CA ASP A 26 -9.45 1.25 -21.25
C ASP A 26 -10.43 2.39 -21.60
N ALA A 27 -11.70 2.08 -21.80
CA ALA A 27 -12.74 3.07 -22.05
C ALA A 27 -12.94 4.04 -20.85
N MET A 28 -12.83 3.56 -19.62
CA MET A 28 -12.91 4.38 -18.40
C MET A 28 -11.71 5.34 -18.31
N LEU A 29 -10.50 4.87 -18.56
CA LEU A 29 -9.30 5.70 -18.57
C LEU A 29 -9.41 6.82 -19.62
N HIS A 30 -9.85 6.50 -20.83
CA HIS A 30 -10.05 7.49 -21.88
C HIS A 30 -11.17 8.48 -21.54
N SER A 31 -12.34 8.01 -21.13
CA SER A 31 -13.51 8.88 -20.90
C SER A 31 -13.43 9.73 -19.64
N THR A 32 -12.70 9.29 -18.63
CA THR A 32 -12.68 9.95 -17.30
C THR A 32 -11.38 10.69 -17.06
N ILE A 33 -10.25 10.03 -17.28
CA ILE A 33 -8.93 10.58 -16.95
C ILE A 33 -8.37 11.37 -18.13
N MET A 34 -8.23 10.71 -19.28
CA MET A 34 -7.56 11.29 -20.42
C MET A 34 -8.36 12.38 -21.12
N SER A 35 -9.70 12.27 -21.15
CA SER A 35 -10.56 13.33 -21.70
C SER A 35 -10.50 14.62 -20.88
N ALA A 36 -10.34 14.52 -19.57
CA ALA A 36 -10.19 15.68 -18.69
C ALA A 36 -8.79 16.29 -18.78
N TYR A 37 -7.77 15.48 -19.03
CA TYR A 37 -6.38 15.89 -19.06
C TYR A 37 -5.95 16.38 -20.46
N GLY A 38 -6.37 15.71 -21.53
CA GLY A 38 -6.11 16.09 -22.93
C GLY A 38 -4.69 15.85 -23.44
N GLY A 39 -3.79 15.32 -22.61
CA GLY A 39 -2.38 15.08 -22.92
C GLY A 39 -2.07 13.64 -23.32
N THR A 40 -0.81 13.25 -23.14
CA THR A 40 -0.32 11.87 -23.34
C THR A 40 0.29 11.37 -22.05
N ALA A 41 -0.09 10.15 -21.64
CA ALA A 41 0.30 9.58 -20.36
C ALA A 41 0.96 8.20 -20.52
N TRP A 42 2.06 7.97 -19.79
CA TRP A 42 2.66 6.65 -19.66
C TRP A 42 1.71 5.66 -18.96
N THR A 43 1.69 4.44 -19.48
CA THR A 43 1.08 3.26 -18.85
C THR A 43 2.15 2.26 -18.40
N GLY A 44 1.77 1.16 -17.77
CA GLY A 44 2.69 0.11 -17.34
C GLY A 44 3.20 -0.81 -18.44
N GLY A 45 2.80 -0.58 -19.69
CA GLY A 45 3.23 -1.41 -20.81
C GLY A 45 4.67 -1.13 -21.25
N HIS A 46 5.46 -2.19 -21.37
CA HIS A 46 6.83 -2.10 -21.85
C HIS A 46 7.25 -3.34 -22.63
N ALA A 47 8.36 -3.24 -23.36
CA ALA A 47 8.95 -4.33 -24.12
C ALA A 47 10.46 -4.46 -23.86
N ASN A 48 10.94 -5.68 -23.78
CA ASN A 48 12.36 -6.00 -23.58
C ASN A 48 13.12 -6.07 -24.94
N GLY A 49 13.02 -5.00 -25.73
CA GLY A 49 13.68 -4.87 -27.02
C GLY A 49 12.83 -5.28 -28.22
N ALA A 50 13.38 -5.12 -29.42
CA ALA A 50 12.67 -5.36 -30.68
C ALA A 50 12.24 -6.83 -30.82
N GLY A 51 10.96 -7.03 -31.16
CA GLY A 51 10.41 -8.35 -31.47
C GLY A 51 10.04 -9.23 -30.27
N ASN A 52 10.27 -8.79 -29.02
CA ASN A 52 10.01 -9.58 -27.82
C ASN A 52 8.57 -9.47 -27.29
N GLY A 53 7.70 -8.77 -28.00
CA GLY A 53 6.32 -8.53 -27.56
C GLY A 53 6.22 -7.53 -26.40
N TRP A 54 4.99 -7.27 -25.98
CA TRP A 54 4.66 -6.35 -24.89
C TRP A 54 4.29 -7.10 -23.65
N THR A 55 4.71 -6.55 -22.50
CA THR A 55 4.35 -7.04 -21.17
C THR A 55 3.94 -5.86 -20.29
N TRP A 56 3.16 -6.13 -19.26
CA TRP A 56 2.90 -5.17 -18.20
C TRP A 56 4.02 -5.19 -17.15
N LEU A 57 4.13 -4.13 -16.35
CA LEU A 57 5.11 -3.99 -15.27
C LEU A 57 5.10 -5.16 -14.26
N ASN A 58 3.94 -5.78 -14.05
CA ASN A 58 3.77 -6.95 -13.19
C ASN A 58 4.18 -8.28 -13.87
N ASN A 59 4.80 -8.20 -15.07
CA ASN A 59 5.15 -9.34 -15.95
C ASN A 59 3.94 -10.14 -16.46
N ASN A 60 2.73 -9.63 -16.32
CA ASN A 60 1.56 -10.25 -16.93
C ASN A 60 1.58 -10.08 -18.43
N THR A 61 1.08 -11.08 -19.13
CA THR A 61 0.88 -11.02 -20.58
C THR A 61 -0.26 -10.05 -20.89
N MET A 62 -0.11 -9.23 -21.93
CA MET A 62 -1.19 -8.37 -22.43
C MET A 62 -2.27 -9.22 -23.09
N SER A 63 -3.28 -9.62 -22.33
CA SER A 63 -4.43 -10.38 -22.84
C SER A 63 -5.41 -9.50 -23.63
N TYR A 64 -5.56 -8.24 -23.23
CA TYR A 64 -6.30 -7.20 -23.94
C TYR A 64 -5.32 -6.25 -24.64
N GLN A 65 -5.67 -5.78 -25.84
CA GLN A 65 -4.88 -4.85 -26.62
C GLN A 65 -5.78 -3.91 -27.40
N ASN A 66 -5.47 -2.63 -27.40
CA ASN A 66 -6.19 -1.59 -28.14
C ASN A 66 -5.18 -0.65 -28.82
N TRP A 67 -4.57 -1.11 -29.90
CA TRP A 67 -3.56 -0.34 -30.62
C TRP A 67 -4.18 0.80 -31.43
N GLY A 68 -3.64 1.99 -31.27
CA GLY A 68 -3.95 3.13 -32.12
C GLY A 68 -3.34 2.97 -33.51
N SER A 69 -3.08 4.07 -34.18
CA SER A 69 -2.52 4.09 -35.56
C SER A 69 -1.04 3.65 -35.64
N SER A 70 -0.37 3.45 -34.51
CA SER A 70 1.02 3.02 -34.45
C SER A 70 1.14 1.48 -34.48
N SER A 71 2.30 0.99 -34.87
CA SER A 71 2.58 -0.45 -34.90
C SER A 71 2.54 -1.06 -33.51
N ALA A 72 1.85 -2.19 -33.40
CA ALA A 72 1.85 -3.01 -32.20
C ALA A 72 3.18 -3.75 -31.94
N THR A 73 4.11 -3.72 -32.86
CA THR A 73 5.39 -4.43 -32.76
C THR A 73 6.43 -3.54 -32.07
N PRO A 74 7.04 -3.97 -30.97
CA PRO A 74 8.13 -3.23 -30.34
C PRO A 74 9.33 -3.11 -31.26
N THR A 75 9.99 -1.96 -31.24
CA THR A 75 11.26 -1.75 -31.95
C THR A 75 12.39 -1.54 -30.94
N SER A 76 13.64 -1.53 -31.44
CA SER A 76 14.80 -1.24 -30.57
C SER A 76 14.75 0.14 -29.91
N SER A 77 13.90 1.04 -30.39
CA SER A 77 13.78 2.41 -29.88
C SER A 77 12.40 2.74 -29.31
N HIS A 78 11.35 1.96 -29.56
CA HIS A 78 9.99 2.18 -29.05
C HIS A 78 9.62 1.00 -28.18
N THR A 79 9.91 1.12 -26.91
CA THR A 79 9.81 0.07 -25.90
C THR A 79 8.87 0.42 -24.74
N ALA A 80 8.26 1.60 -24.76
CA ALA A 80 7.35 2.08 -23.72
C ALA A 80 5.98 2.45 -24.31
N LEU A 81 4.92 2.26 -23.53
CA LEU A 81 3.54 2.41 -23.98
C LEU A 81 2.87 3.59 -23.29
N ALA A 82 2.12 4.36 -24.06
CA ALA A 82 1.33 5.49 -23.58
C ALA A 82 -0.05 5.52 -24.23
N ILE A 83 -1.00 6.21 -23.57
CA ILE A 83 -2.32 6.56 -24.10
C ILE A 83 -2.46 8.06 -24.26
N LYS A 84 -3.38 8.50 -25.15
CA LYS A 84 -3.62 9.91 -25.45
C LYS A 84 -5.06 10.30 -25.18
N GLY A 85 -5.27 11.55 -24.73
CA GLY A 85 -6.59 12.07 -24.42
C GLY A 85 -7.51 12.32 -25.61
N ASP A 86 -6.93 12.60 -26.77
CA ASP A 86 -7.64 12.95 -28.00
C ASP A 86 -7.76 11.80 -29.01
N TYR A 87 -7.21 10.63 -28.68
CA TYR A 87 -7.23 9.44 -29.56
C TYR A 87 -7.53 8.18 -28.76
N GLU A 88 -8.47 7.40 -29.24
CA GLU A 88 -8.66 6.03 -28.75
C GLU A 88 -7.47 5.16 -29.20
N GLY A 89 -6.97 4.34 -28.24
CA GLY A 89 -5.92 3.37 -28.48
C GLY A 89 -4.55 3.76 -27.93
N TRP A 90 -3.66 2.77 -27.99
CA TRP A 90 -2.34 2.79 -27.38
C TRP A 90 -1.28 3.16 -28.40
N PHE A 91 -0.24 3.88 -27.91
CA PHE A 91 0.86 4.37 -28.74
C PHE A 91 2.20 3.98 -28.13
N THR A 92 3.18 3.72 -29.01
CA THR A 92 4.52 3.32 -28.61
C THR A 92 5.49 4.49 -28.65
N TYR A 93 6.34 4.59 -27.63
CA TYR A 93 7.34 5.65 -27.52
C TYR A 93 8.69 5.10 -27.05
N ARG A 94 9.74 5.93 -27.19
CA ARG A 94 11.06 5.65 -26.60
C ARG A 94 10.98 5.81 -25.08
N ASP A 95 11.63 4.91 -24.36
CA ASP A 95 11.88 5.09 -22.93
C ASP A 95 12.96 6.13 -22.71
N CYS A 96 12.60 7.39 -22.82
CA CYS A 96 13.45 8.54 -22.54
C CYS A 96 12.57 9.70 -22.09
N ALA A 97 13.18 10.75 -21.54
CA ALA A 97 12.46 11.99 -21.28
C ALA A 97 11.93 12.53 -22.62
N ASN A 98 10.64 12.42 -22.81
CA ASN A 98 9.98 12.70 -24.07
C ASN A 98 9.04 13.89 -23.92
N THR A 99 9.14 14.86 -24.81
CA THR A 99 8.30 16.06 -24.81
C THR A 99 6.86 15.78 -25.24
N TYR A 100 6.61 14.61 -25.85
CA TYR A 100 5.28 14.20 -26.28
C TYR A 100 4.52 13.38 -25.23
N VAL A 101 5.21 12.90 -24.18
CA VAL A 101 4.58 12.21 -23.05
C VAL A 101 4.92 12.98 -21.79
N ASP A 102 3.97 13.71 -21.30
CA ASP A 102 4.11 14.74 -20.27
C ASP A 102 3.57 14.31 -18.91
N SER A 103 2.85 13.18 -18.86
CA SER A 103 2.26 12.63 -17.65
C SER A 103 2.40 11.12 -17.55
N PHE A 104 1.87 10.55 -16.49
CA PHE A 104 1.76 9.11 -16.29
C PHE A 104 0.56 8.82 -15.39
N ILE A 105 -0.05 7.66 -15.56
CA ILE A 105 -1.19 7.22 -14.74
C ILE A 105 -0.69 6.22 -13.73
N VAL A 106 -0.97 6.49 -12.46
CA VAL A 106 -0.66 5.60 -11.35
C VAL A 106 -1.91 4.84 -10.95
N GLU A 107 -1.81 3.54 -11.02
CA GLU A 107 -2.78 2.63 -10.42
C GLU A 107 -2.31 2.31 -9.01
N VAL A 108 -3.18 2.55 -8.05
CA VAL A 108 -2.98 2.17 -6.66
C VAL A 108 -3.96 1.06 -6.36
N GLU A 109 -3.45 -0.14 -6.20
CA GLU A 109 -4.30 -1.23 -5.74
C GLU A 109 -4.81 -0.89 -4.34
N GLU A 110 -6.11 -0.75 -4.19
CA GLU A 110 -6.69 -0.69 -2.85
C GLU A 110 -6.40 -2.02 -2.17
N THR A 111 -5.54 -1.99 -1.16
CA THR A 111 -5.40 -3.15 -0.28
C THR A 111 -6.80 -3.48 0.23
N PRO A 112 -7.30 -4.70 0.00
CA PRO A 112 -8.62 -5.07 0.48
C PRO A 112 -8.80 -4.67 1.94
N ARG A 113 -9.92 -4.04 2.28
CA ARG A 113 -10.20 -3.61 3.64
C ARG A 113 -10.23 -4.81 4.56
N ALA A 114 -9.39 -4.77 5.58
CA ALA A 114 -9.29 -5.82 6.61
C ALA A 114 -9.78 -5.25 7.94
N TRP A 115 -11.10 -5.22 8.09
CA TRP A 115 -11.75 -4.72 9.29
C TRP A 115 -11.68 -5.75 10.42
N PHE A 116 -10.98 -5.40 11.49
CA PHE A 116 -10.92 -6.19 12.71
C PHE A 116 -11.31 -5.34 13.90
N THR A 117 -11.84 -5.99 14.93
CA THR A 117 -12.18 -5.34 16.18
C THR A 117 -11.00 -5.37 17.13
N TYR A 118 -10.71 -4.20 17.68
CA TYR A 118 -9.65 -4.00 18.66
C TYR A 118 -10.20 -3.31 19.89
N ARG A 119 -9.65 -3.66 21.04
CA ARG A 119 -9.89 -2.98 22.31
C ARG A 119 -8.85 -1.87 22.50
N THR A 120 -9.30 -0.68 22.88
CA THR A 120 -8.41 0.46 23.09
C THR A 120 -7.68 0.36 24.42
N LYS A 121 -6.37 0.62 24.40
CA LYS A 121 -5.49 0.67 25.58
C LYS A 121 -5.29 2.10 26.08
N ALA A 122 -5.63 3.09 25.28
CA ALA A 122 -5.57 4.50 25.60
C ALA A 122 -6.82 5.24 25.09
N LYS A 123 -6.97 6.48 25.52
CA LYS A 123 -7.97 7.40 24.96
C LYS A 123 -7.54 7.84 23.56
N LEU A 124 -8.35 7.56 22.52
CA LEU A 124 -8.04 7.84 21.13
C LEU A 124 -9.03 8.84 20.54
N ASN A 125 -8.52 9.79 19.76
CA ASN A 125 -9.33 10.73 19.01
C ASN A 125 -9.62 10.15 17.61
N ILE A 126 -10.89 10.01 17.27
CA ILE A 126 -11.35 9.61 15.95
C ILE A 126 -11.68 10.88 15.16
N ARG A 127 -11.04 11.06 14.00
CA ARG A 127 -11.02 12.30 13.23
C ARG A 127 -11.70 12.15 11.87
N LYS A 128 -12.22 13.26 11.35
CA LYS A 128 -12.85 13.33 10.04
C LYS A 128 -11.86 13.30 8.87
N SER A 129 -10.56 13.45 9.13
CA SER A 129 -9.51 13.45 8.12
C SER A 129 -8.20 12.86 8.68
N GLN A 130 -7.32 12.44 7.79
CA GLN A 130 -5.96 11.96 8.10
C GLN A 130 -5.03 13.13 8.46
N SER A 131 -5.38 13.86 9.50
CA SER A 131 -4.62 15.02 9.97
C SER A 131 -4.74 15.19 11.49
N ILE A 132 -3.62 15.49 12.16
CA ILE A 132 -3.62 15.75 13.60
C ILE A 132 -4.41 17.02 13.95
N SER A 133 -4.54 17.95 13.02
CA SER A 133 -5.38 19.16 13.13
C SER A 133 -6.81 18.94 12.61
N GLY A 134 -7.10 17.78 12.04
CA GLY A 134 -8.45 17.43 11.56
C GLY A 134 -9.47 17.44 12.70
N ALA A 135 -10.70 17.82 12.39
CA ALA A 135 -11.78 17.86 13.37
C ALA A 135 -11.98 16.50 14.03
N VAL A 136 -12.01 16.47 15.36
CA VAL A 136 -12.33 15.27 16.13
C VAL A 136 -13.84 15.04 16.03
N ALA A 137 -14.22 13.88 15.52
CA ALA A 137 -15.63 13.47 15.42
C ALA A 137 -16.10 12.87 16.74
N THR A 138 -15.27 12.00 17.34
CA THR A 138 -15.53 11.39 18.64
C THR A 138 -14.22 10.99 19.32
N THR A 139 -14.30 10.57 20.57
CA THR A 139 -13.15 10.12 21.36
C THR A 139 -13.52 8.85 22.10
N THR A 140 -12.63 7.85 22.08
CA THR A 140 -12.83 6.61 22.85
C THR A 140 -12.40 6.78 24.31
N ALA A 141 -12.93 5.95 25.19
CA ALA A 141 -12.35 5.66 26.49
C ALA A 141 -11.39 4.46 26.39
N VAL A 142 -10.61 4.23 27.43
CA VAL A 142 -9.82 2.99 27.58
C VAL A 142 -10.78 1.82 27.74
N GLY A 143 -10.56 0.78 26.93
CA GLY A 143 -11.38 -0.42 26.94
C GLY A 143 -12.54 -0.42 25.95
N ASP A 144 -12.78 0.68 25.24
CA ASP A 144 -13.75 0.72 24.15
C ASP A 144 -13.28 -0.15 22.97
N TYR A 145 -14.23 -0.56 22.14
CA TYR A 145 -13.99 -1.35 20.95
C TYR A 145 -14.02 -0.46 19.70
N LEU A 146 -13.06 -0.69 18.81
CA LEU A 146 -12.98 -0.05 17.49
C LEU A 146 -12.86 -1.10 16.40
N THR A 147 -13.65 -0.98 15.34
CA THR A 147 -13.43 -1.69 14.09
C THR A 147 -12.49 -0.87 13.23
N ILE A 148 -11.25 -1.32 13.08
CA ILE A 148 -10.17 -0.55 12.46
C ILE A 148 -9.39 -1.43 11.46
N ASP A 149 -8.89 -0.79 10.41
CA ASP A 149 -8.10 -1.45 9.37
C ASP A 149 -6.63 -1.04 9.50
N LEU A 150 -5.84 -1.87 10.12
CA LEU A 150 -4.41 -1.65 10.33
C LEU A 150 -3.54 -2.07 9.12
N LEU A 151 -4.12 -2.64 8.06
CA LEU A 151 -3.41 -2.91 6.81
C LEU A 151 -3.46 -1.72 5.84
N ASN A 152 -4.45 -0.84 5.99
CA ASN A 152 -4.61 0.37 5.17
C ASN A 152 -4.20 1.65 5.93
N VAL A 153 -3.10 1.58 6.64
CA VAL A 153 -2.51 2.74 7.32
C VAL A 153 -1.91 3.69 6.31
N ALA A 154 -2.21 4.98 6.44
CA ALA A 154 -1.64 6.03 5.59
C ALA A 154 -0.94 7.10 6.42
N MET A 155 0.01 7.81 5.81
CA MET A 155 0.62 9.00 6.41
C MET A 155 -0.21 10.25 6.11
N ASP A 156 -0.18 11.22 7.03
CA ASP A 156 -0.71 12.55 6.76
C ASP A 156 0.07 13.25 5.62
N SER A 157 -0.47 14.34 5.10
CA SER A 157 0.14 15.12 4.00
C SER A 157 1.56 15.61 4.30
N ASN A 158 1.92 15.76 5.58
CA ASN A 158 3.25 16.18 6.02
C ASN A 158 4.20 15.00 6.27
N LYS A 159 3.76 13.76 6.01
CA LYS A 159 4.50 12.52 6.27
C LYS A 159 5.02 12.42 7.72
N LYS A 160 4.25 12.93 8.67
CA LYS A 160 4.64 13.01 10.08
C LYS A 160 3.84 12.07 10.98
N TYR A 161 2.57 11.84 10.68
CA TYR A 161 1.67 11.04 11.50
C TYR A 161 1.04 9.91 10.69
N PHE A 162 0.75 8.80 11.37
CA PHE A 162 0.10 7.63 10.78
C PHE A 162 -1.36 7.57 11.19
N PHE A 163 -2.22 7.31 10.22
CA PHE A 163 -3.66 7.21 10.42
C PHE A 163 -4.19 5.89 9.89
N ALA A 164 -4.94 5.19 10.71
CA ALA A 164 -5.69 4.00 10.30
C ALA A 164 -7.18 4.34 10.10
N PRO A 165 -7.83 3.79 9.08
CA PRO A 165 -9.27 3.91 8.89
C PRO A 165 -10.03 3.20 10.00
N VAL A 166 -11.11 3.82 10.48
CA VAL A 166 -12.04 3.28 11.48
C VAL A 166 -13.44 3.22 10.89
N LEU A 167 -14.06 2.05 10.92
CA LEU A 167 -15.45 1.87 10.49
C LEU A 167 -16.39 2.21 11.64
N MET A 168 -17.25 3.18 11.41
CA MET A 168 -18.27 3.60 12.37
C MET A 168 -19.54 2.78 12.22
N SER A 169 -20.41 2.79 13.24
CA SER A 169 -21.68 2.04 13.24
C SER A 169 -22.68 2.48 12.17
N ASP A 170 -22.55 3.70 11.66
CA ASP A 170 -23.36 4.23 10.56
C ASP A 170 -22.77 3.90 9.16
N GLY A 171 -21.68 3.13 9.12
CA GLY A 171 -20.98 2.77 7.89
C GLY A 171 -19.97 3.82 7.39
N SER A 172 -19.89 4.98 8.04
CA SER A 172 -18.88 5.99 7.67
C SER A 172 -17.47 5.56 8.06
N ILE A 173 -16.47 6.05 7.31
CA ILE A 173 -15.06 5.80 7.60
C ILE A 173 -14.46 7.09 8.15
N LEU A 174 -13.93 6.99 9.34
CA LEU A 174 -13.16 8.03 10.03
C LEU A 174 -11.71 7.56 10.23
N TYR A 175 -10.89 8.33 10.93
CA TYR A 175 -9.46 8.07 11.02
C TYR A 175 -8.94 8.17 12.46
N CYS A 176 -8.16 7.18 12.88
CA CYS A 176 -7.46 7.17 14.15
C CYS A 176 -5.96 7.39 13.94
N ASN A 177 -5.35 8.32 14.68
CA ASN A 177 -3.90 8.41 14.71
C ASN A 177 -3.34 7.24 15.52
N ILE A 178 -2.40 6.50 14.92
CA ILE A 178 -1.77 5.31 15.50
C ILE A 178 -0.26 5.47 15.67
N GLY A 179 0.26 6.67 15.56
CA GLY A 179 1.67 6.92 15.74
C GLY A 179 2.19 8.10 14.94
N ASP A 180 3.49 8.29 14.98
CA ASP A 180 4.22 9.32 14.25
C ASP A 180 5.42 8.72 13.50
N LYS A 181 6.20 9.60 12.82
CA LYS A 181 7.37 9.18 12.05
C LYS A 181 8.42 8.38 12.82
N THR A 182 8.38 8.41 14.15
CA THR A 182 9.34 7.69 15.00
C THR A 182 8.87 6.29 15.34
N ALA A 183 7.57 6.11 15.56
CA ALA A 183 6.99 4.82 15.92
C ALA A 183 5.51 4.73 15.55
N ILE A 184 5.06 3.53 15.20
CA ILE A 184 3.64 3.18 15.13
C ILE A 184 3.29 2.49 16.44
N VAL A 185 2.49 3.18 17.26
CA VAL A 185 2.03 2.67 18.57
C VAL A 185 0.51 2.76 18.57
N PRO A 186 -0.18 1.73 18.13
CA PRO A 186 -1.62 1.80 17.93
C PRO A 186 -2.42 1.93 19.23
N ASP A 187 -1.85 1.63 20.41
CA ASP A 187 -2.57 1.56 21.69
C ASP A 187 -3.84 0.70 21.62
N LEU A 188 -3.74 -0.40 20.88
CA LEU A 188 -4.82 -1.30 20.55
C LEU A 188 -4.42 -2.74 20.90
N GLU A 189 -5.39 -3.54 21.25
CA GLU A 189 -5.25 -4.98 21.48
C GLU A 189 -6.30 -5.71 20.66
N PRO A 190 -5.96 -6.78 19.88
CA PRO A 190 -6.97 -7.57 19.19
C PRO A 190 -8.03 -8.09 20.15
N ASP A 191 -9.31 -7.98 19.78
CA ASP A 191 -10.41 -8.42 20.63
C ASP A 191 -10.43 -9.95 20.77
N GLU A 192 -10.31 -10.66 19.67
CA GLU A 192 -10.26 -12.12 19.64
C GLU A 192 -9.01 -12.61 18.90
N PRO A 193 -7.83 -12.61 19.56
CA PRO A 193 -6.59 -13.00 18.90
C PRO A 193 -6.56 -14.50 18.58
N ALA A 194 -6.21 -14.83 17.34
CA ALA A 194 -6.08 -16.21 16.87
C ALA A 194 -4.63 -16.70 17.02
N TRP A 195 -4.25 -17.12 18.21
CA TRP A 195 -2.89 -17.57 18.51
C TRP A 195 -2.56 -18.90 17.85
N THR A 196 -1.51 -18.90 17.05
CA THR A 196 -0.97 -20.11 16.41
C THR A 196 0.52 -20.23 16.72
N GLN A 197 0.97 -21.44 17.01
CA GLN A 197 2.38 -21.70 17.29
C GLN A 197 3.21 -21.70 16.02
N TYR A 198 4.33 -21.03 16.09
CA TYR A 198 5.34 -20.97 15.05
C TYR A 198 6.72 -21.25 15.62
N LYS A 199 7.59 -21.75 14.78
CA LYS A 199 9.00 -21.98 15.09
C LYS A 199 9.86 -20.95 14.37
N ALA A 200 10.69 -20.24 15.11
CA ALA A 200 11.60 -19.26 14.53
C ALA A 200 12.67 -19.95 13.64
N LEU A 201 12.75 -19.55 12.38
CA LEU A 201 13.75 -20.07 11.43
C LEU A 201 15.10 -19.35 11.53
N SER A 202 15.11 -18.19 12.16
CA SER A 202 16.29 -17.36 12.42
C SER A 202 16.11 -16.62 13.75
N SER A 203 17.08 -15.81 14.15
CA SER A 203 16.89 -14.90 15.27
C SER A 203 15.82 -13.86 14.95
N LEU A 204 14.91 -13.64 15.90
CA LEU A 204 13.81 -12.70 15.80
C LEU A 204 13.85 -11.69 16.95
N TYR A 205 13.41 -10.46 16.67
CA TYR A 205 13.20 -9.43 17.69
C TYR A 205 11.71 -9.36 18.05
N VAL A 206 11.39 -9.52 19.33
CA VAL A 206 10.09 -9.17 19.89
C VAL A 206 10.17 -7.72 20.34
N ARG A 207 9.22 -6.90 19.92
CA ARG A 207 9.25 -5.44 20.12
C ARG A 207 7.99 -4.94 20.80
N THR A 208 8.07 -3.78 21.44
CA THR A 208 6.91 -3.09 22.00
C THR A 208 6.04 -2.44 20.92
N PHE A 209 6.62 -2.16 19.74
CA PHE A 209 5.92 -1.53 18.61
C PHE A 209 6.64 -1.82 17.29
N PRO A 210 5.95 -1.77 16.16
CA PRO A 210 6.54 -1.97 14.84
C PRO A 210 7.57 -0.88 14.51
N ASN A 211 8.86 -1.20 14.57
CA ASN A 211 9.94 -0.31 14.20
C ASN A 211 11.18 -1.11 13.79
N THR A 212 11.64 -0.92 12.56
CA THR A 212 12.84 -1.59 12.02
C THR A 212 14.11 -0.77 12.14
N TRP A 213 14.04 0.52 12.52
CA TRP A 213 15.13 1.48 12.37
C TRP A 213 16.05 1.63 13.57
N CYS A 214 15.68 1.12 14.72
CA CYS A 214 16.53 1.24 15.91
C CYS A 214 16.37 0.04 16.83
N ASP A 215 17.38 -0.17 17.67
CA ASP A 215 17.36 -1.18 18.72
C ASP A 215 16.43 -0.79 19.88
N THR A 216 15.85 0.40 19.84
CA THR A 216 14.84 0.84 20.80
C THR A 216 13.53 0.07 20.60
N GLY A 217 12.91 -0.31 21.69
CA GLY A 217 11.67 -1.09 21.67
C GLY A 217 11.86 -2.60 21.48
N VAL A 218 13.08 -3.11 21.37
CA VAL A 218 13.35 -4.55 21.46
C VAL A 218 13.16 -5.00 22.89
N LEU A 219 12.14 -5.80 23.16
CA LEU A 219 11.91 -6.42 24.45
C LEU A 219 12.78 -7.65 24.65
N LYS A 220 12.93 -8.42 23.59
CA LYS A 220 13.69 -9.67 23.61
C LYS A 220 14.17 -10.08 22.23
N THR A 221 15.34 -10.69 22.19
CA THR A 221 15.82 -11.43 21.02
C THR A 221 15.56 -12.91 21.23
N LEU A 222 14.80 -13.52 20.35
CA LEU A 222 14.57 -14.95 20.30
C LEU A 222 15.58 -15.61 19.39
N SER A 223 16.16 -16.73 19.83
CA SER A 223 17.07 -17.52 19.00
C SER A 223 16.30 -18.33 17.95
N LYS A 224 17.00 -18.77 16.93
CA LYS A 224 16.51 -19.80 16.01
C LYS A 224 15.96 -20.99 16.82
N ASP A 225 14.94 -21.64 16.28
CA ASP A 225 14.22 -22.78 16.85
C ASP A 225 13.35 -22.48 18.08
N THR A 226 13.28 -21.22 18.53
CA THR A 226 12.34 -20.83 19.60
C THR A 226 10.90 -20.99 19.13
N ILE A 227 10.04 -21.55 19.97
CA ILE A 227 8.58 -21.61 19.75
C ILE A 227 7.95 -20.34 20.30
N LEU A 228 7.10 -19.73 19.50
CA LEU A 228 6.33 -18.54 19.87
C LEU A 228 4.91 -18.65 19.29
N GLU A 229 3.99 -17.91 19.84
CA GLU A 229 2.63 -17.81 19.32
C GLU A 229 2.47 -16.46 18.62
N LEU A 230 1.92 -16.50 17.40
CA LEU A 230 1.62 -15.31 16.61
C LEU A 230 0.14 -15.27 16.25
N ASP A 231 -0.42 -14.09 16.29
CA ASP A 231 -1.69 -13.80 15.65
C ASP A 231 -1.39 -13.15 14.28
N VAL A 232 -1.42 -13.98 13.24
CA VAL A 232 -1.15 -13.54 11.85
C VAL A 232 -2.42 -13.06 11.14
N SER A 233 -3.59 -13.15 11.77
CA SER A 233 -4.84 -12.60 11.25
C SER A 233 -4.92 -11.08 11.49
N HIS A 234 -4.49 -10.63 12.64
CA HIS A 234 -4.44 -9.22 13.01
C HIS A 234 -3.07 -8.63 12.69
N LYS A 235 -2.90 -8.11 11.48
CA LYS A 235 -1.65 -7.51 11.01
C LYS A 235 -1.75 -5.99 11.00
N LEU A 236 -0.60 -5.36 11.22
CA LEU A 236 -0.41 -3.93 11.01
C LEU A 236 0.61 -3.73 9.90
N ARG A 237 0.28 -2.91 8.90
CA ARG A 237 1.22 -2.53 7.83
C ARG A 237 1.95 -1.25 8.20
N ASP A 238 3.27 -1.28 8.11
CA ASP A 238 4.10 -0.07 8.18
C ASP A 238 4.16 0.57 6.77
N PRO A 239 3.48 1.70 6.52
CA PRO A 239 3.41 2.29 5.19
C PRO A 239 4.75 2.89 4.72
N ARG A 240 5.75 3.03 5.61
CA ARG A 240 7.09 3.50 5.26
C ARG A 240 7.87 2.48 4.46
N PHE A 241 7.62 1.17 4.70
CA PHE A 241 8.42 0.07 4.15
C PHE A 241 7.57 -1.04 3.52
N GLY A 242 6.24 -0.97 3.65
CA GLY A 242 5.34 -2.01 3.18
C GLY A 242 5.43 -3.32 3.98
N ASN A 243 6.09 -3.31 5.15
CA ASN A 243 6.23 -4.50 5.99
C ASN A 243 4.97 -4.73 6.83
N ASP A 244 4.56 -5.99 6.91
CA ASP A 244 3.49 -6.42 7.80
C ASP A 244 4.07 -6.90 9.13
N TRP A 245 3.47 -6.45 10.23
CA TRP A 245 3.78 -6.85 11.59
C TRP A 245 2.63 -7.68 12.14
N ALA A 246 2.94 -8.83 12.73
CA ALA A 246 1.96 -9.65 13.45
C ALA A 246 2.08 -9.39 14.95
N TYR A 247 0.97 -9.51 15.67
CA TYR A 247 1.02 -9.58 17.12
C TYR A 247 1.71 -10.88 17.54
N ALA A 248 2.56 -10.81 18.57
CA ALA A 248 3.34 -11.94 19.05
C ALA A 248 3.12 -12.13 20.55
N ARG A 249 2.91 -13.37 20.96
CA ARG A 249 2.91 -13.78 22.35
C ARG A 249 4.00 -14.81 22.58
N TYR A 250 4.91 -14.50 23.48
CA TYR A 250 6.00 -15.40 23.85
C TYR A 250 5.95 -15.68 25.35
N LYS A 251 5.75 -16.95 25.71
CA LYS A 251 5.73 -17.37 27.10
C LYS A 251 7.15 -17.35 27.67
N GLN A 252 7.36 -16.53 28.68
CA GLN A 252 8.61 -16.45 29.39
C GLN A 252 8.74 -17.59 30.42
N SER A 253 9.94 -17.75 30.98
CA SER A 253 10.23 -18.77 32.00
C SER A 253 9.39 -18.62 33.29
N ASP A 254 8.96 -17.39 33.59
CA ASP A 254 8.08 -17.06 34.71
C ASP A 254 6.58 -17.22 34.39
N GLY A 255 6.25 -17.62 33.16
CA GLY A 255 4.87 -17.82 32.73
C GLY A 255 4.20 -16.57 32.17
N THR A 256 4.86 -15.40 32.17
CA THR A 256 4.33 -14.18 31.54
C THR A 256 4.51 -14.18 30.03
N TYR A 257 3.79 -13.32 29.33
CA TYR A 257 3.87 -13.19 27.89
C TYR A 257 4.34 -11.79 27.49
N LEU A 258 5.09 -11.71 26.41
CA LEU A 258 5.41 -10.49 25.66
C LEU A 258 4.52 -10.43 24.43
N TYR A 259 4.08 -9.23 24.05
CA TYR A 259 3.21 -8.98 22.91
C TYR A 259 3.93 -8.14 21.89
#